data_7aca3f908b04eeff16a140936081decc
#
_entry.id   7aca3f908b04eeff16a140936081decc
#
_cell.length_a   1.000
_cell.length_b   1.000
_cell.length_c   1.000
_cell.angle_alpha   90.00
_cell.angle_beta   90.00
_cell.angle_gamma   90.00
#
_symmetry.space_group_name_H-M   'P 1'
#
loop_
_entity.id
_entity.type
_entity.pdbx_description
1 polymer ?
#
loop_
_entity_poly.entity_id
_entity_poly.type
_entity_poly.pdbx_seq_one_letter_code
_entity_poly.pdbx_strand_id
1 'polypeptide(L)'
;RVFHSFVGMPVMEYVTRRKLQHALFDLSNGKKIFDIALNYGFETHAGFTKAFKKFFGYTPNFYRTHAPEGFPQKINLKMLKENKTGGIIMEPKIIHKDAFKIVGYEFKTTLRNNAHSRDIPAFWDKCNTEDTESKLYATQNTPKHGEYGICVNTNMENDEFSYILGVEVSNFDNATAEMYRLEVPATTYAVFTTPAVDDKDFVTSIQGTWRYILQEWFPNSGYEIDDTKLDFEFYDERCHQWQYDSLSMDIYIPITKAVKN
;
A
#
# COMPACT_ATOMS: atom_id res chain seq x y z
N ARG A 1 -34.98 -16.93 5.12
CA ARG A 1 -34.79 -17.96 4.05
C ARG A 1 -34.91 -17.34 2.66
N VAL A 2 -35.99 -16.60 2.35
CA VAL A 2 -36.24 -16.00 1.02
C VAL A 2 -35.06 -15.11 0.59
N PHE A 3 -34.58 -14.21 1.44
CA PHE A 3 -33.45 -13.34 1.12
C PHE A 3 -32.17 -14.14 0.73
N HIS A 4 -31.87 -15.17 1.49
CA HIS A 4 -30.71 -16.03 1.22
C HIS A 4 -30.82 -16.74 -0.14
N SER A 5 -32.02 -17.20 -0.50
CA SER A 5 -32.26 -17.88 -1.80
C SER A 5 -32.05 -16.94 -3.01
N PHE A 6 -32.35 -15.63 -2.86
CA PHE A 6 -32.16 -14.65 -3.94
C PHE A 6 -30.77 -14.03 -3.98
N VAL A 7 -30.17 -13.79 -2.81
CA VAL A 7 -28.89 -13.04 -2.69
C VAL A 7 -27.68 -13.96 -2.50
N GLY A 8 -27.91 -15.24 -2.17
CA GLY A 8 -26.84 -16.23 -1.98
C GLY A 8 -26.10 -16.11 -0.64
N MET A 9 -26.53 -15.19 0.26
CA MET A 9 -25.91 -15.00 1.57
C MET A 9 -26.92 -14.59 2.64
N PRO A 10 -26.60 -14.78 3.96
CA PRO A 10 -27.43 -14.32 5.07
C PRO A 10 -27.62 -12.79 5.06
N VAL A 11 -28.80 -12.32 5.51
CA VAL A 11 -29.13 -10.88 5.57
C VAL A 11 -28.10 -10.08 6.35
N MET A 12 -27.67 -10.56 7.52
CA MET A 12 -26.69 -9.83 8.34
C MET A 12 -25.32 -9.76 7.69
N GLU A 13 -24.93 -10.78 6.95
CA GLU A 13 -23.70 -10.74 6.16
C GLU A 13 -23.80 -9.70 5.04
N TYR A 14 -24.91 -9.67 4.31
CA TYR A 14 -25.16 -8.66 3.31
C TYR A 14 -25.11 -7.24 3.88
N VAL A 15 -25.78 -7.01 5.02
CA VAL A 15 -25.77 -5.71 5.70
C VAL A 15 -24.35 -5.30 6.10
N THR A 16 -23.58 -6.23 6.67
CA THR A 16 -22.18 -5.97 7.04
C THR A 16 -21.33 -5.61 5.80
N ARG A 17 -21.47 -6.36 4.73
CA ARG A 17 -20.77 -6.06 3.46
C ARG A 17 -21.11 -4.67 2.94
N ARG A 18 -22.39 -4.29 2.97
CA ARG A 18 -22.83 -2.94 2.55
C ARG A 18 -22.24 -1.83 3.43
N LYS A 19 -22.24 -2.03 4.77
CA LYS A 19 -21.60 -1.12 5.71
C LYS A 19 -20.11 -0.92 5.39
N LEU A 20 -19.37 -2.00 5.17
CA LEU A 20 -17.94 -1.97 4.85
C LEU A 20 -17.66 -1.26 3.51
N GLN A 21 -18.51 -1.45 2.50
CA GLN A 21 -18.40 -0.76 1.21
C GLN A 21 -18.60 0.76 1.36
N HIS A 22 -19.57 1.20 2.18
CA HIS A 22 -19.75 2.63 2.46
C HIS A 22 -18.61 3.18 3.33
N ALA A 23 -18.10 2.40 4.28
CA ALA A 23 -16.94 2.76 5.09
C ALA A 23 -15.69 2.99 4.22
N LEU A 24 -15.49 2.21 3.16
CA LEU A 24 -14.40 2.40 2.20
C LEU A 24 -14.47 3.79 1.55
N PHE A 25 -15.65 4.25 1.17
CA PHE A 25 -15.87 5.60 0.64
C PHE A 25 -15.54 6.69 1.67
N ASP A 26 -15.94 6.49 2.93
CA ASP A 26 -15.62 7.44 3.98
C ASP A 26 -14.13 7.50 4.31
N LEU A 27 -13.43 6.36 4.23
CA LEU A 27 -11.97 6.28 4.36
C LEU A 27 -11.26 7.08 3.27
N SER A 28 -11.70 6.95 2.01
CA SER A 28 -11.12 7.70 0.88
C SER A 28 -11.32 9.21 0.98
N ASN A 29 -12.33 9.65 1.74
CA ASN A 29 -12.57 11.06 2.04
C ASN A 29 -11.82 11.55 3.31
N GLY A 30 -10.86 10.78 3.81
CA GLY A 30 -10.00 11.18 4.92
C GLY A 30 -10.66 11.18 6.30
N LYS A 31 -11.86 10.57 6.46
CA LYS A 31 -12.50 10.44 7.75
C LYS A 31 -11.70 9.52 8.68
N LYS A 32 -11.73 9.81 9.98
CA LYS A 32 -11.04 8.99 10.98
C LYS A 32 -11.67 7.59 11.07
N ILE A 33 -10.83 6.57 11.14
CA ILE A 33 -11.25 5.16 11.20
C ILE A 33 -12.17 4.90 12.40
N PHE A 34 -11.88 5.53 13.54
CA PHE A 34 -12.70 5.40 14.75
C PHE A 34 -14.12 5.93 14.52
N ASP A 35 -14.27 7.12 13.93
CA ASP A 35 -15.57 7.72 13.64
C ASP A 35 -16.37 6.88 12.64
N ILE A 36 -15.68 6.34 11.62
CA ILE A 36 -16.28 5.42 10.64
C ILE A 36 -16.80 4.17 11.33
N ALA A 37 -15.99 3.54 12.20
CA ALA A 37 -16.41 2.34 12.93
C ALA A 37 -17.71 2.58 13.70
N LEU A 38 -17.79 3.68 14.46
CA LEU A 38 -19.00 4.04 15.23
C LEU A 38 -20.19 4.34 14.32
N ASN A 39 -20.01 5.11 13.27
CA ASN A 39 -21.07 5.51 12.32
C ASN A 39 -21.72 4.29 11.63
N TYR A 40 -20.93 3.24 11.38
CA TYR A 40 -21.46 1.98 10.80
C TYR A 40 -21.88 0.95 11.83
N GLY A 41 -21.91 1.31 13.13
CA GLY A 41 -22.44 0.50 14.23
C GLY A 41 -21.51 -0.64 14.62
N PHE A 42 -20.20 -0.43 14.56
CA PHE A 42 -19.22 -1.31 15.20
C PHE A 42 -18.92 -0.80 16.61
N GLU A 43 -18.98 -1.69 17.59
CA GLU A 43 -18.77 -1.34 19.00
C GLU A 43 -17.33 -0.94 19.30
N THR A 44 -16.36 -1.46 18.51
CA THR A 44 -14.95 -1.21 18.71
C THR A 44 -14.20 -1.02 17.40
N HIS A 45 -13.12 -0.24 17.42
CA HIS A 45 -12.19 -0.10 16.30
C HIS A 45 -11.61 -1.47 15.87
N ALA A 46 -11.23 -2.32 16.83
CA ALA A 46 -10.68 -3.65 16.54
C ALA A 46 -11.70 -4.55 15.83
N GLY A 47 -12.96 -4.52 16.23
CA GLY A 47 -14.05 -5.24 15.58
C GLY A 47 -14.28 -4.80 14.14
N PHE A 48 -14.26 -3.48 13.91
CA PHE A 48 -14.34 -2.90 12.56
C PHE A 48 -13.14 -3.34 11.71
N THR A 49 -11.92 -3.16 12.20
CA THR A 49 -10.68 -3.52 11.49
C THR A 49 -10.66 -5.00 11.11
N LYS A 50 -11.06 -5.89 12.02
CA LYS A 50 -11.14 -7.33 11.75
C LYS A 50 -12.18 -7.66 10.67
N ALA A 51 -13.36 -7.06 10.74
CA ALA A 51 -14.42 -7.28 9.74
C ALA A 51 -14.00 -6.73 8.36
N PHE A 52 -13.37 -5.56 8.34
CA PHE A 52 -12.86 -4.92 7.14
C PHE A 52 -11.76 -5.77 6.47
N LYS A 53 -10.75 -6.20 7.25
CA LYS A 53 -9.66 -7.07 6.76
C LYS A 53 -10.19 -8.40 6.25
N LYS A 54 -11.13 -9.03 6.97
CA LYS A 54 -11.77 -10.27 6.51
C LYS A 54 -12.48 -10.11 5.17
N PHE A 55 -13.06 -8.94 4.92
CA PHE A 55 -13.84 -8.70 3.70
C PHE A 55 -12.98 -8.25 2.51
N PHE A 56 -12.01 -7.37 2.74
CA PHE A 56 -11.18 -6.77 1.68
C PHE A 56 -9.80 -7.41 1.53
N GLY A 57 -9.31 -8.16 2.53
CA GLY A 57 -7.96 -8.72 2.56
C GLY A 57 -6.89 -7.78 3.15
N TYR A 58 -7.26 -6.54 3.46
CA TYR A 58 -6.35 -5.52 4.03
C TYR A 58 -7.05 -4.69 5.11
N THR A 59 -6.25 -3.99 5.92
CA THR A 59 -6.78 -3.16 7.03
C THR A 59 -7.27 -1.79 6.52
N PRO A 60 -8.16 -1.10 7.27
CA PRO A 60 -8.55 0.28 6.95
C PRO A 60 -7.36 1.25 6.87
N ASN A 61 -6.35 1.05 7.73
CA ASN A 61 -5.15 1.88 7.73
C ASN A 61 -4.32 1.67 6.48
N PHE A 62 -4.06 0.41 6.09
CA PHE A 62 -3.37 0.08 4.86
C PHE A 62 -4.05 0.73 3.64
N TYR A 63 -5.38 0.67 3.58
CA TYR A 63 -6.13 1.35 2.52
C TYR A 63 -5.90 2.86 2.52
N ARG A 64 -5.97 3.54 3.68
CA ARG A 64 -5.77 4.99 3.77
C ARG A 64 -4.36 5.43 3.36
N THR A 65 -3.36 4.61 3.65
CA THR A 65 -1.97 4.92 3.31
C THR A 65 -1.69 4.79 1.81
N HIS A 66 -2.31 3.83 1.13
CA HIS A 66 -1.92 3.45 -0.24
C HIS A 66 -2.99 3.71 -1.31
N ALA A 67 -4.25 3.98 -0.93
CA ALA A 67 -5.30 4.21 -1.92
C ALA A 67 -5.09 5.53 -2.67
N PRO A 68 -5.05 5.53 -4.00
CA PRO A 68 -4.96 6.75 -4.80
C PRO A 68 -6.14 7.69 -4.54
N GLU A 69 -5.92 9.00 -4.67
CA GLU A 69 -7.00 9.99 -4.53
C GLU A 69 -8.18 9.74 -5.50
N GLY A 70 -9.35 10.14 -5.06
CA GLY A 70 -10.59 9.98 -5.84
C GLY A 70 -11.15 8.57 -5.85
N PHE A 71 -10.64 7.72 -5.00
CA PHE A 71 -11.03 6.32 -4.86
C PHE A 71 -11.76 6.07 -3.51
N PRO A 72 -12.88 5.27 -3.45
CA PRO A 72 -13.44 4.44 -4.51
C PRO A 72 -14.51 5.17 -5.34
N GLN A 73 -14.61 4.86 -6.61
CA GLN A 73 -15.81 5.16 -7.36
C GLN A 73 -16.99 4.40 -6.76
N LYS A 74 -18.21 4.98 -6.77
CA LYS A 74 -19.42 4.28 -6.32
C LYS A 74 -19.45 2.89 -6.95
N ILE A 75 -19.45 1.85 -6.11
CA ILE A 75 -19.44 0.47 -6.58
C ILE A 75 -20.67 0.28 -7.47
N ASN A 76 -20.44 0.08 -8.74
CA ASN A 76 -21.50 -0.28 -9.67
C ASN A 76 -21.76 -1.77 -9.49
N LEU A 77 -22.87 -2.12 -8.82
CA LEU A 77 -23.28 -3.50 -8.58
C LEU A 77 -23.41 -4.32 -9.87
N LYS A 78 -23.60 -3.66 -11.01
CA LYS A 78 -23.66 -4.28 -12.33
C LYS A 78 -22.28 -4.76 -12.78
N MET A 79 -21.22 -4.03 -12.45
CA MET A 79 -19.84 -4.42 -12.76
C MET A 79 -19.37 -5.63 -11.91
N LEU A 80 -19.87 -5.79 -10.67
CA LEU A 80 -19.60 -6.97 -9.84
C LEU A 80 -20.18 -8.28 -10.40
N LYS A 81 -21.24 -8.18 -11.22
CA LYS A 81 -21.84 -9.37 -11.86
C LYS A 81 -21.16 -9.77 -13.16
N GLU A 82 -20.46 -8.88 -13.80
CA GLU A 82 -20.01 -9.10 -15.18
C GLU A 82 -18.53 -9.49 -15.29
N ASN A 83 -17.72 -9.45 -14.21
CA ASN A 83 -16.27 -9.79 -14.19
C ASN A 83 -15.50 -9.33 -15.47
N LYS A 84 -15.97 -8.24 -16.10
CA LYS A 84 -15.43 -7.70 -17.34
C LYS A 84 -14.86 -6.32 -17.10
N THR A 85 -13.92 -6.20 -16.21
CA THR A 85 -12.97 -5.10 -16.28
C THR A 85 -11.92 -5.52 -17.29
N GLY A 86 -11.97 -4.93 -18.48
CA GLY A 86 -10.90 -5.06 -19.48
C GLY A 86 -9.63 -4.35 -18.96
N GLY A 87 -9.08 -4.84 -17.86
CA GLY A 87 -7.84 -4.38 -17.26
C GLY A 87 -6.74 -5.40 -17.48
N ILE A 88 -5.50 -4.95 -17.48
CA ILE A 88 -4.32 -5.80 -17.46
C ILE A 88 -4.39 -6.64 -16.18
N ILE A 89 -4.49 -7.96 -16.32
CA ILE A 89 -4.37 -8.87 -15.17
C ILE A 89 -2.88 -8.89 -14.81
N MET A 90 -2.53 -8.32 -13.65
CA MET A 90 -1.19 -8.40 -13.10
C MET A 90 -1.15 -9.56 -12.10
N GLU A 91 -0.43 -10.63 -12.47
CA GLU A 91 -0.17 -11.71 -11.52
C GLU A 91 1.09 -11.39 -10.73
N PRO A 92 1.00 -11.20 -9.41
CA PRO A 92 2.18 -10.95 -8.61
C PRO A 92 3.07 -12.19 -8.52
N LYS A 93 4.37 -11.96 -8.39
CA LYS A 93 5.29 -13.01 -7.98
C LYS A 93 5.21 -13.19 -6.47
N ILE A 94 4.98 -14.41 -6.01
CA ILE A 94 5.02 -14.74 -4.58
C ILE A 94 6.44 -15.19 -4.23
N ILE A 95 7.12 -14.41 -3.40
CA ILE A 95 8.50 -14.70 -3.01
C ILE A 95 8.67 -14.63 -1.49
N HIS A 96 9.62 -15.39 -0.97
CA HIS A 96 10.15 -15.18 0.37
C HIS A 96 11.38 -14.28 0.28
N LYS A 97 11.42 -13.21 1.08
CA LYS A 97 12.59 -12.31 1.18
C LYS A 97 13.13 -12.40 2.59
N ASP A 98 14.43 -12.66 2.71
CA ASP A 98 15.15 -12.66 3.98
C ASP A 98 15.15 -11.27 4.62
N ALA A 99 15.44 -11.22 5.91
CA ALA A 99 15.59 -9.96 6.62
C ALA A 99 16.73 -9.13 6.03
N PHE A 100 16.52 -7.81 5.93
CA PHE A 100 17.49 -6.88 5.38
C PHE A 100 17.46 -5.55 6.13
N LYS A 101 18.46 -4.72 5.90
CA LYS A 101 18.62 -3.44 6.59
C LYS A 101 18.52 -2.28 5.61
N ILE A 102 17.88 -1.22 6.04
CA ILE A 102 17.70 0.02 5.28
C ILE A 102 18.29 1.18 6.08
N VAL A 103 19.04 2.03 5.39
CA VAL A 103 19.44 3.35 5.87
C VAL A 103 18.87 4.41 4.92
N GLY A 104 18.32 5.47 5.45
CA GLY A 104 17.70 6.50 4.62
C GLY A 104 17.32 7.76 5.38
N TYR A 105 16.53 8.57 4.75
CA TYR A 105 16.00 9.82 5.29
C TYR A 105 14.52 9.69 5.63
N GLU A 106 14.17 10.19 6.80
CA GLU A 106 12.80 10.21 7.30
C GLU A 106 12.08 11.48 6.88
N PHE A 107 10.89 11.32 6.34
CA PHE A 107 9.95 12.40 6.08
C PHE A 107 8.64 12.15 6.83
N LYS A 108 8.23 13.09 7.70
CA LYS A 108 6.99 12.99 8.48
C LYS A 108 5.84 13.65 7.74
N THR A 109 4.72 12.95 7.65
CA THR A 109 3.49 13.42 7.02
C THR A 109 2.26 12.88 7.73
N THR A 110 1.07 13.12 7.18
CA THR A 110 -0.19 12.73 7.81
C THR A 110 -1.21 12.24 6.79
N LEU A 111 -2.08 11.32 7.23
CA LEU A 111 -3.23 10.85 6.46
C LEU A 111 -4.40 11.84 6.47
N ARG A 112 -4.33 12.94 7.26
CA ARG A 112 -5.38 13.95 7.31
C ARG A 112 -5.50 14.66 5.97
N ASN A 113 -6.74 14.76 5.46
CA ASN A 113 -7.03 15.39 4.18
C ASN A 113 -6.17 14.88 3.02
N ASN A 114 -5.73 13.62 3.10
CA ASN A 114 -4.84 12.99 2.12
C ASN A 114 -3.54 13.79 1.86
N ALA A 115 -3.01 14.48 2.89
CA ALA A 115 -1.81 15.32 2.72
C ALA A 115 -0.63 14.53 2.15
N HIS A 116 -0.44 13.29 2.60
CA HIS A 116 0.63 12.39 2.14
C HIS A 116 0.68 12.20 0.63
N SER A 117 -0.46 12.20 -0.06
CA SER A 117 -0.52 12.02 -1.52
C SER A 117 0.11 13.17 -2.32
N ARG A 118 0.29 14.33 -1.68
CA ARG A 118 1.01 15.50 -2.23
C ARG A 118 2.39 15.64 -1.64
N ASP A 119 2.52 15.37 -0.35
CA ASP A 119 3.74 15.60 0.42
C ASP A 119 4.83 14.60 0.04
N ILE A 120 4.49 13.31 -0.19
CA ILE A 120 5.46 12.29 -0.57
C ILE A 120 6.05 12.55 -1.97
N PRO A 121 5.26 12.84 -3.02
CA PRO A 121 5.83 13.27 -4.30
C PRO A 121 6.72 14.51 -4.20
N ALA A 122 6.30 15.52 -3.43
CA ALA A 122 7.13 16.73 -3.23
C ALA A 122 8.45 16.41 -2.49
N PHE A 123 8.43 15.45 -1.57
CA PHE A 123 9.65 14.97 -0.92
C PHE A 123 10.58 14.26 -1.90
N TRP A 124 10.06 13.43 -2.80
CA TRP A 124 10.84 12.82 -3.88
C TRP A 124 11.45 13.85 -4.81
N ASP A 125 10.68 14.86 -5.25
CA ASP A 125 11.18 15.95 -6.09
C ASP A 125 12.34 16.72 -5.42
N LYS A 126 12.21 16.95 -4.10
CA LYS A 126 13.29 17.54 -3.31
C LYS A 126 14.53 16.64 -3.28
N CYS A 127 14.37 15.35 -3.00
CA CYS A 127 15.46 14.39 -2.94
C CYS A 127 16.20 14.29 -4.28
N ASN A 128 15.46 14.29 -5.38
CA ASN A 128 16.02 14.29 -6.73
C ASN A 128 16.81 15.59 -7.01
N THR A 129 16.26 16.75 -6.63
CA THR A 129 16.93 18.05 -6.81
C THR A 129 18.22 18.17 -5.98
N GLU A 130 18.22 17.60 -4.77
CA GLU A 130 19.35 17.63 -3.84
C GLU A 130 20.37 16.50 -4.09
N ASP A 131 20.13 15.64 -5.09
CA ASP A 131 20.94 14.47 -5.40
C ASP A 131 21.15 13.54 -4.18
N THR A 132 20.06 13.30 -3.46
CA THR A 132 20.05 12.52 -2.21
C THR A 132 20.45 11.07 -2.43
N GLU A 133 20.03 10.50 -3.53
CA GLU A 133 20.37 9.14 -3.94
C GLU A 133 21.88 8.95 -4.08
N SER A 134 22.56 9.78 -4.89
CA SER A 134 24.01 9.70 -5.07
C SER A 134 24.76 9.85 -3.72
N LYS A 135 24.25 10.70 -2.82
CA LYS A 135 24.84 10.85 -1.47
C LYS A 135 24.72 9.57 -0.66
N LEU A 136 23.56 8.88 -0.71
CA LEU A 136 23.37 7.60 -0.04
C LEU A 136 24.34 6.55 -0.61
N TYR A 137 24.44 6.40 -1.92
CA TYR A 137 25.36 5.43 -2.53
C TYR A 137 26.84 5.74 -2.29
N ALA A 138 27.20 7.00 -2.22
CA ALA A 138 28.58 7.41 -1.93
C ALA A 138 29.01 7.14 -0.48
N THR A 139 28.05 7.12 0.45
CA THR A 139 28.36 7.04 1.89
C THR A 139 27.99 5.70 2.52
N GLN A 140 27.02 4.98 1.96
CA GLN A 140 26.50 3.73 2.53
C GLN A 140 27.09 2.50 1.83
N ASN A 141 27.15 1.41 2.56
CA ASN A 141 27.66 0.13 2.07
C ASN A 141 26.53 -0.68 1.43
N THR A 142 26.10 -0.28 0.23
CA THR A 142 24.96 -0.84 -0.48
C THR A 142 25.37 -2.07 -1.29
N PRO A 143 24.71 -3.25 -1.08
CA PRO A 143 25.02 -4.47 -1.83
C PRO A 143 24.49 -4.45 -3.27
N LYS A 144 23.50 -3.59 -3.55
CA LYS A 144 22.88 -3.46 -4.88
C LYS A 144 22.28 -2.06 -5.04
N HIS A 145 22.05 -1.66 -6.28
CA HIS A 145 21.28 -0.46 -6.60
C HIS A 145 19.79 -0.70 -6.38
N GLY A 146 19.11 0.29 -5.84
CA GLY A 146 17.66 0.36 -5.65
C GLY A 146 17.26 1.12 -4.37
N GLU A 147 16.31 2.01 -4.52
CA GLU A 147 15.73 2.80 -3.46
C GLU A 147 14.45 2.15 -2.95
N TYR A 148 14.21 2.34 -1.67
CA TYR A 148 13.04 1.85 -0.95
C TYR A 148 12.21 3.02 -0.46
N GLY A 149 10.91 3.02 -0.80
CA GLY A 149 9.90 3.89 -0.22
C GLY A 149 9.07 3.12 0.80
N ILE A 150 9.21 3.44 2.09
CA ILE A 150 8.62 2.64 3.17
C ILE A 150 7.81 3.53 4.12
N CYS A 151 6.54 3.16 4.37
CA CYS A 151 5.71 3.81 5.38
C CYS A 151 5.89 3.11 6.73
N VAL A 152 6.26 3.86 7.77
CA VAL A 152 6.51 3.34 9.12
C VAL A 152 5.87 4.21 10.20
N ASN A 153 5.79 3.70 11.42
CA ASN A 153 5.39 4.44 12.63
C ASN A 153 4.02 5.12 12.52
N THR A 154 3.04 4.49 11.85
CA THR A 154 1.70 5.07 11.74
C THR A 154 1.04 5.19 13.13
N ASN A 155 0.78 6.43 13.54
CA ASN A 155 0.05 6.72 14.76
C ASN A 155 -1.43 6.93 14.46
N MET A 156 -2.27 6.02 14.93
CA MET A 156 -3.71 6.01 14.69
C MET A 156 -4.48 7.12 15.44
N GLU A 157 -3.88 7.76 16.45
CA GLU A 157 -4.54 8.80 17.23
C GLU A 157 -4.48 10.15 16.53
N ASN A 158 -3.31 10.47 15.93
CA ASN A 158 -3.06 11.74 15.25
C ASN A 158 -2.95 11.64 13.74
N ASP A 159 -3.12 10.42 13.16
CA ASP A 159 -3.00 10.13 11.73
C ASP A 159 -1.61 10.48 11.13
N GLU A 160 -0.57 10.58 11.95
CA GLU A 160 0.80 10.85 11.50
C GLU A 160 1.54 9.56 11.20
N PHE A 161 2.45 9.60 10.24
CA PHE A 161 3.37 8.51 9.94
C PHE A 161 4.66 9.05 9.32
N SER A 162 5.67 8.20 9.25
CA SER A 162 6.93 8.51 8.60
C SER A 162 7.07 7.75 7.29
N TYR A 163 7.50 8.44 6.25
CA TYR A 163 7.94 7.86 4.98
C TYR A 163 9.47 7.83 4.95
N ILE A 164 10.06 6.69 4.67
CA ILE A 164 11.50 6.51 4.59
C ILE A 164 11.87 6.33 3.11
N LEU A 165 12.72 7.22 2.61
CA LEU A 165 13.45 7.01 1.36
C LEU A 165 14.84 6.51 1.72
N GLY A 166 15.18 5.29 1.36
CA GLY A 166 16.43 4.69 1.78
C GLY A 166 16.96 3.63 0.82
N VAL A 167 18.15 3.13 1.13
CA VAL A 167 18.86 2.11 0.37
C VAL A 167 19.16 0.90 1.27
N GLU A 168 19.22 -0.29 0.67
CA GLU A 168 19.61 -1.51 1.38
C GLU A 168 21.11 -1.47 1.72
N VAL A 169 21.44 -1.84 2.96
CA VAL A 169 22.81 -1.84 3.48
C VAL A 169 23.16 -3.18 4.12
N SER A 170 24.44 -3.54 4.12
CA SER A 170 24.91 -4.74 4.80
C SER A 170 24.93 -4.56 6.34
N ASN A 171 25.22 -3.36 6.82
CA ASN A 171 25.24 -2.99 8.23
C ASN A 171 24.97 -1.49 8.40
N PHE A 172 24.90 -0.99 9.64
CA PHE A 172 24.63 0.42 9.95
C PHE A 172 25.89 1.24 10.27
N ASP A 173 27.09 0.70 10.01
CA ASP A 173 28.34 1.31 10.46
C ASP A 173 28.59 2.71 9.87
N ASN A 174 28.16 2.93 8.62
CA ASN A 174 28.29 4.21 7.93
C ASN A 174 27.10 5.16 8.13
N ALA A 175 26.05 4.72 8.84
CA ALA A 175 24.87 5.56 9.05
C ALA A 175 25.16 6.67 10.06
N THR A 176 24.93 7.93 9.69
CA THR A 176 25.05 9.08 10.59
C THR A 176 23.90 9.14 11.59
N ALA A 177 24.02 9.98 12.62
CA ALA A 177 22.96 10.13 13.65
C ALA A 177 21.64 10.67 13.07
N GLU A 178 21.68 11.37 11.94
CA GLU A 178 20.52 11.97 11.27
C GLU A 178 19.78 10.98 10.36
N MET A 179 20.41 9.85 10.03
CA MET A 179 19.82 8.85 9.15
C MET A 179 18.93 7.89 9.94
N TYR A 180 17.80 7.56 9.33
CA TYR A 180 16.91 6.53 9.83
C TYR A 180 17.51 5.14 9.58
N ARG A 181 17.45 4.28 10.59
CA ARG A 181 17.90 2.88 10.52
C ARG A 181 16.70 1.96 10.70
N LEU A 182 16.50 1.07 9.77
CA LEU A 182 15.37 0.15 9.76
C LEU A 182 15.83 -1.28 9.50
N GLU A 183 15.43 -2.20 10.34
CA GLU A 183 15.53 -3.65 10.06
C GLU A 183 14.17 -4.13 9.54
N VAL A 184 14.15 -4.62 8.30
CA VAL A 184 12.96 -5.23 7.69
C VAL A 184 13.02 -6.73 7.92
N PRO A 185 12.09 -7.31 8.68
CA PRO A 185 12.12 -8.73 9.00
C PRO A 185 11.76 -9.59 7.80
N ALA A 186 12.29 -10.83 7.77
CA ALA A 186 11.95 -11.79 6.74
C ALA A 186 10.44 -12.07 6.69
N THR A 187 9.90 -12.15 5.47
CA THR A 187 8.50 -12.51 5.25
C THR A 187 8.24 -12.94 3.80
N THR A 188 7.03 -13.39 3.53
CA THR A 188 6.55 -13.69 2.17
C THR A 188 5.85 -12.46 1.60
N TYR A 189 6.23 -12.07 0.39
CA TYR A 189 5.68 -10.94 -0.34
C TYR A 189 4.94 -11.36 -1.60
N ALA A 190 3.85 -10.68 -1.89
CA ALA A 190 3.32 -10.54 -3.24
C ALA A 190 3.99 -9.33 -3.88
N VAL A 191 4.70 -9.55 -4.98
CA VAL A 191 5.47 -8.52 -5.69
C VAL A 191 4.76 -8.18 -6.99
N PHE A 192 4.32 -6.92 -7.11
CA PHE A 192 3.66 -6.39 -8.29
C PHE A 192 4.61 -5.48 -9.05
N THR A 193 4.93 -5.83 -10.29
CA THR A 193 5.66 -4.94 -11.19
C THR A 193 4.68 -4.01 -11.89
N THR A 194 4.89 -2.70 -11.82
CA THR A 194 4.05 -1.73 -12.52
C THR A 194 4.19 -1.90 -14.03
N PRO A 195 3.14 -1.61 -14.83
CA PRO A 195 3.28 -1.51 -16.28
C PRO A 195 4.39 -0.54 -16.66
N ALA A 196 5.24 -0.95 -17.61
CA ALA A 196 6.28 -0.10 -18.15
C ALA A 196 5.66 1.00 -19.01
N VAL A 197 5.95 2.27 -18.70
CA VAL A 197 5.35 3.45 -19.31
C VAL A 197 6.38 4.57 -19.49
N ASP A 198 6.04 5.59 -20.29
CA ASP A 198 6.84 6.81 -20.37
C ASP A 198 6.84 7.55 -19.02
N ASP A 199 7.84 8.38 -18.78
CA ASP A 199 8.01 9.15 -17.55
C ASP A 199 6.76 9.93 -17.12
N LYS A 200 6.11 10.62 -18.06
CA LYS A 200 4.87 11.38 -17.79
C LYS A 200 3.73 10.55 -17.20
N ASP A 201 3.72 9.25 -17.47
CA ASP A 201 2.68 8.31 -17.04
C ASP A 201 3.13 7.43 -15.85
N PHE A 202 4.38 7.59 -15.37
CA PHE A 202 4.99 6.72 -14.36
C PHE A 202 4.22 6.74 -13.03
N VAL A 203 3.91 7.93 -12.50
CA VAL A 203 3.10 8.08 -11.28
C VAL A 203 1.70 7.48 -11.47
N THR A 204 1.09 7.68 -12.64
CA THR A 204 -0.23 7.11 -12.96
C THR A 204 -0.18 5.57 -12.99
N SER A 205 0.92 5.00 -13.49
CA SER A 205 1.15 3.55 -13.50
C SER A 205 1.24 2.98 -12.08
N ILE A 206 1.97 3.64 -11.18
CA ILE A 206 2.06 3.27 -9.76
C ILE A 206 0.67 3.32 -9.10
N GLN A 207 -0.06 4.42 -9.26
CA GLN A 207 -1.40 4.59 -8.71
C GLN A 207 -2.40 3.57 -9.28
N GLY A 208 -2.28 3.26 -10.57
CA GLY A 208 -3.07 2.24 -11.24
C GLY A 208 -2.81 0.84 -10.67
N THR A 209 -1.54 0.54 -10.36
CA THR A 209 -1.14 -0.72 -9.74
C THR A 209 -1.69 -0.85 -8.32
N TRP A 210 -1.59 0.19 -7.50
CA TRP A 210 -2.22 0.22 -6.17
C TRP A 210 -3.74 0.02 -6.24
N ARG A 211 -4.39 0.65 -7.22
CA ARG A 211 -5.84 0.46 -7.45
C ARG A 211 -6.17 -0.99 -7.76
N TYR A 212 -5.43 -1.61 -8.68
CA TYR A 212 -5.59 -3.02 -9.02
C TYR A 212 -5.41 -3.93 -7.80
N ILE A 213 -4.34 -3.72 -7.02
CA ILE A 213 -4.06 -4.49 -5.79
C ILE A 213 -5.23 -4.45 -4.81
N LEU A 214 -5.74 -3.26 -4.54
CA LEU A 214 -6.79 -3.04 -3.54
C LEU A 214 -8.17 -3.49 -4.01
N GLN A 215 -8.51 -3.29 -5.29
CA GLN A 215 -9.85 -3.60 -5.80
C GLN A 215 -10.03 -4.99 -6.37
N GLU A 216 -9.01 -5.44 -7.09
CA GLU A 216 -9.12 -6.65 -7.89
C GLU A 216 -8.38 -7.82 -7.24
N TRP A 217 -7.11 -7.61 -6.89
CA TRP A 217 -6.29 -8.70 -6.46
C TRP A 217 -6.63 -9.22 -5.06
N PHE A 218 -6.58 -8.39 -4.03
CA PHE A 218 -6.84 -8.83 -2.67
C PHE A 218 -8.20 -9.53 -2.50
N PRO A 219 -9.32 -8.98 -3.01
CA PRO A 219 -10.62 -9.62 -2.86
C PRO A 219 -10.72 -11.01 -3.51
N ASN A 220 -9.88 -11.30 -4.50
CA ASN A 220 -9.95 -12.53 -5.30
C ASN A 220 -8.76 -13.48 -5.09
N SER A 221 -7.70 -13.05 -4.41
CA SER A 221 -6.42 -13.77 -4.32
C SER A 221 -6.42 -14.95 -3.35
N GLY A 222 -7.29 -14.93 -2.33
CA GLY A 222 -7.21 -15.86 -1.20
C GLY A 222 -6.07 -15.55 -0.23
N TYR A 223 -5.45 -14.38 -0.36
CA TYR A 223 -4.46 -13.85 0.58
C TYR A 223 -5.02 -12.66 1.36
N GLU A 224 -4.39 -12.36 2.47
CA GLU A 224 -4.60 -11.14 3.25
C GLU A 224 -3.26 -10.52 3.61
N ILE A 225 -3.25 -9.22 3.87
CA ILE A 225 -2.02 -8.54 4.30
C ILE A 225 -1.52 -9.08 5.63
N ASP A 226 -0.21 -9.26 5.77
CA ASP A 226 0.45 -9.40 7.06
C ASP A 226 0.78 -8.01 7.62
N ASP A 227 -0.16 -7.43 8.36
CA ASP A 227 -0.03 -6.08 8.94
C ASP A 227 0.95 -6.00 10.13
N THR A 228 1.64 -7.08 10.45
CA THR A 228 2.78 -7.11 11.38
C THR A 228 4.12 -6.88 10.68
N LYS A 229 4.12 -6.82 9.35
CA LYS A 229 5.28 -6.67 8.48
C LYS A 229 5.17 -5.38 7.66
N LEU A 230 6.28 -4.98 7.08
CA LEU A 230 6.36 -3.76 6.28
C LEU A 230 6.17 -4.07 4.80
N ASP A 231 5.33 -3.30 4.15
CA ASP A 231 5.27 -3.16 2.71
C ASP A 231 6.22 -2.06 2.24
N PHE A 232 6.61 -2.11 0.99
CA PHE A 232 7.47 -1.09 0.41
C PHE A 232 7.38 -1.02 -1.11
N GLU A 233 7.67 0.15 -1.62
CA GLU A 233 7.93 0.42 -3.03
C GLU A 233 9.43 0.28 -3.28
N PHE A 234 9.82 -0.37 -4.38
CA PHE A 234 11.20 -0.62 -4.75
C PHE A 234 11.49 -0.08 -6.14
N TYR A 235 12.40 0.87 -6.18
CA TYR A 235 12.81 1.62 -7.35
C TYR A 235 14.24 1.21 -7.71
N ASP A 236 14.42 0.46 -8.79
CA ASP A 236 15.74 0.03 -9.29
C ASP A 236 16.10 0.71 -10.61
N GLU A 237 17.09 0.19 -11.33
CA GLU A 237 17.57 0.76 -12.58
C GLU A 237 16.45 0.99 -13.61
N ARG A 238 15.34 0.25 -13.53
CA ARG A 238 14.18 0.43 -14.42
C ARG A 238 13.43 1.75 -14.22
N CYS A 239 13.75 2.49 -13.17
CA CYS A 239 13.16 3.80 -12.87
C CYS A 239 14.00 4.97 -13.43
N HIS A 240 15.09 4.69 -14.12
CA HIS A 240 16.01 5.72 -14.63
C HIS A 240 15.87 5.88 -16.15
N GLN A 241 15.41 7.05 -16.59
CA GLN A 241 15.24 7.39 -18.02
C GLN A 241 16.53 7.31 -18.83
N TRP A 242 17.70 7.56 -18.21
CA TRP A 242 18.98 7.48 -18.88
C TRP A 242 19.37 6.06 -19.30
N GLN A 243 18.65 5.05 -18.79
CA GLN A 243 18.95 3.65 -19.05
C GLN A 243 17.84 2.93 -19.83
N TYR A 244 16.59 3.38 -19.69
CA TYR A 244 15.42 2.74 -20.29
C TYR A 244 14.47 3.74 -20.94
N ASP A 245 13.89 3.36 -22.08
CA ASP A 245 12.86 4.15 -22.79
C ASP A 245 11.50 4.13 -22.05
N SER A 246 11.31 3.18 -21.13
CA SER A 246 10.10 3.04 -20.33
C SER A 246 10.45 2.68 -18.88
N LEU A 247 9.67 3.24 -17.95
CA LEU A 247 9.89 3.14 -16.52
C LEU A 247 8.94 2.13 -15.88
N SER A 248 9.44 1.34 -14.94
CA SER A 248 8.65 0.44 -14.09
C SER A 248 9.33 0.23 -12.74
N MET A 249 8.54 -0.10 -11.72
CA MET A 249 9.03 -0.40 -10.37
C MET A 249 8.25 -1.56 -9.75
N ASP A 250 8.68 -2.02 -8.61
CA ASP A 250 8.02 -3.12 -7.90
C ASP A 250 7.38 -2.66 -6.59
N ILE A 251 6.17 -3.13 -6.32
CA ILE A 251 5.47 -2.96 -5.04
C ILE A 251 5.49 -4.30 -4.30
N TYR A 252 6.06 -4.31 -3.11
CA TYR A 252 6.20 -5.47 -2.24
C TYR A 252 5.16 -5.41 -1.12
N ILE A 253 4.24 -6.35 -1.09
CA ILE A 253 3.18 -6.41 -0.06
C ILE A 253 3.33 -7.69 0.74
N PRO A 254 3.55 -7.60 2.07
CA PRO A 254 3.65 -8.78 2.92
C PRO A 254 2.29 -9.46 3.03
N ILE A 255 2.26 -10.77 2.83
CA ILE A 255 1.00 -11.53 2.75
C ILE A 255 1.01 -12.80 3.58
N THR A 256 -0.17 -13.18 4.02
CA THR A 256 -0.49 -14.50 4.57
C THR A 256 -1.68 -15.10 3.82
N LYS A 257 -1.83 -16.42 3.90
CA LYS A 257 -3.05 -17.05 3.36
C LYS A 257 -4.26 -16.65 4.18
N ALA A 258 -5.31 -16.19 3.51
CA ALA A 258 -6.57 -15.87 4.18
C ALA A 258 -7.16 -17.12 4.85
N VAL A 259 -7.53 -17.01 6.13
CA VAL A 259 -8.20 -18.10 6.85
C VAL A 259 -9.61 -18.24 6.30
N LYS A 260 -9.85 -19.27 5.50
CA LYS A 260 -11.20 -19.66 5.09
C LYS A 260 -11.91 -20.25 6.33
N ASN A 261 -12.85 -19.52 6.90
CA ASN A 261 -13.83 -20.05 7.84
C ASN A 261 -15.06 -20.53 7.09
#